data_d6015e08b6672625194e81b333be103f
#
_entry.id   d6015e08b6672625194e81b333be103f
#
_cell.length_a   1.000
_cell.length_b   1.000
_cell.length_c   1.000
_cell.angle_alpha   90.00
_cell.angle_beta   90.00
_cell.angle_gamma   90.00
#
_symmetry.space_group_name_H-M   'P 1'
#
loop_
_entity.id
_entity.type
_entity.pdbx_description
1 polymer ?
#
loop_
_entity_poly.entity_id
_entity_poly.type
_entity_poly.pdbx_seq_one_letter_code
_entity_poly.pdbx_strand_id
1 'polypeptide(L)'
;MVSIFFRTFAQSMRYFITFTYDGTNYHGWQIQPNGVSVQEKLQWALSTLLREEIGVTGAGRTDAGVHARMMVAHFDTEARFEAEEGINCEQLVYKLNRLLPQDIAVEKAEPVSDEMHARFSAKWRTYHYYIHTRKSPFERAYSCEMHYELDFDRMNEAGRILTEYEDFGAFCKAGADVKTTLCDVTKAEWIQTSPTTWYFEITANRFLRNMVRAVVGTLVDVGRGKLSLSDFRKVIEGKKRSDAGESMPGNALFLEKIVY
;
A
#
# COMPACT_ATOMS: atom_id res chain seq x y z
N MET A 1 -3.17 53.66 -25.72
CA MET A 1 -2.26 52.99 -24.75
C MET A 1 -2.85 51.61 -24.47
N VAL A 2 -2.36 50.57 -25.17
CA VAL A 2 -2.86 49.19 -25.03
C VAL A 2 -2.10 48.58 -23.89
N SER A 3 -2.79 48.32 -22.78
CA SER A 3 -2.20 47.61 -21.62
C SER A 3 -2.08 46.15 -21.98
N ILE A 4 -0.89 45.69 -22.30
CA ILE A 4 -0.59 44.27 -22.49
C ILE A 4 -0.52 43.66 -21.09
N PHE A 5 -1.61 42.99 -20.68
CA PHE A 5 -1.58 42.10 -19.53
C PHE A 5 -0.69 40.90 -19.87
N PHE A 6 0.56 40.90 -19.38
CA PHE A 6 1.36 39.69 -19.28
C PHE A 6 0.64 38.78 -18.27
N ARG A 7 -0.11 37.80 -18.78
CA ARG A 7 -0.45 36.64 -17.99
C ARG A 7 0.86 35.91 -17.72
N THR A 8 1.45 36.11 -16.56
CA THR A 8 2.46 35.20 -16.03
C THR A 8 1.77 33.83 -15.94
N PHE A 9 2.14 32.90 -16.81
CA PHE A 9 1.70 31.52 -16.67
C PHE A 9 2.22 31.06 -15.32
N ALA A 10 1.31 30.79 -14.38
CA ALA A 10 1.67 30.14 -13.14
C ALA A 10 2.28 28.78 -13.51
N GLN A 11 3.51 28.56 -13.10
CA GLN A 11 4.19 27.28 -13.34
C GLN A 11 3.52 26.24 -12.45
N SER A 12 3.06 25.14 -13.04
CA SER A 12 2.55 24.01 -12.27
C SER A 12 3.64 23.47 -11.36
N MET A 13 3.32 23.22 -10.10
CA MET A 13 4.23 22.70 -9.09
C MET A 13 3.75 21.31 -8.63
N ARG A 14 4.70 20.40 -8.43
CA ARG A 14 4.43 19.06 -7.91
C ARG A 14 4.54 19.01 -6.41
N TYR A 15 3.56 18.34 -5.79
CA TYR A 15 3.51 18.12 -4.36
C TYR A 15 3.40 16.63 -4.05
N PHE A 16 4.14 16.18 -3.03
CA PHE A 16 3.87 14.92 -2.37
C PHE A 16 2.90 15.16 -1.21
N ILE A 17 2.00 14.21 -1.04
CA ILE A 17 1.08 14.15 0.09
C ILE A 17 1.22 12.79 0.76
N THR A 18 1.53 12.80 2.07
CA THR A 18 1.64 11.60 2.91
C THR A 18 0.40 11.51 3.79
N PHE A 19 -0.22 10.35 3.83
CA PHE A 19 -1.48 10.13 4.53
C PHE A 19 -1.67 8.67 4.94
N THR A 20 -2.57 8.46 5.89
CA THR A 20 -3.01 7.17 6.39
C THR A 20 -4.46 6.91 6.02
N TYR A 21 -4.85 5.65 5.95
CA TYR A 21 -6.28 5.30 5.79
C TYR A 21 -6.62 3.93 6.33
N ASP A 22 -7.83 3.82 6.87
CA ASP A 22 -8.52 2.57 7.10
C ASP A 22 -9.26 2.17 5.82
N GLY A 23 -8.82 1.07 5.20
CA GLY A 23 -9.35 0.59 3.92
C GLY A 23 -10.68 -0.14 4.01
N THR A 24 -11.25 -0.34 5.21
CA THR A 24 -12.43 -1.19 5.45
C THR A 24 -13.61 -0.83 4.55
N ASN A 25 -13.86 0.46 4.35
CA ASN A 25 -15.00 0.98 3.58
C ASN A 25 -14.67 1.24 2.10
N TYR A 26 -13.47 0.87 1.65
CA TYR A 26 -12.99 1.21 0.32
C TYR A 26 -12.73 -0.03 -0.54
N HIS A 27 -12.99 0.10 -1.82
CA HIS A 27 -12.64 -0.89 -2.84
C HIS A 27 -11.16 -0.78 -3.25
N GLY A 28 -10.30 -0.45 -2.26
CA GLY A 28 -8.86 -0.24 -2.41
C GLY A 28 -8.49 1.21 -2.77
N TRP A 29 -7.24 1.38 -3.16
CA TRP A 29 -6.70 2.70 -3.47
C TRP A 29 -7.31 3.31 -4.74
N GLN A 30 -7.28 2.57 -5.85
CA GLN A 30 -7.51 3.12 -7.19
C GLN A 30 -8.99 3.31 -7.53
N ILE A 31 -9.31 4.44 -8.17
CA ILE A 31 -10.64 4.70 -8.75
C ILE A 31 -11.02 3.57 -9.71
N GLN A 32 -12.23 3.05 -9.53
CA GLN A 32 -12.81 2.00 -10.34
C GLN A 32 -14.34 2.11 -10.36
N PRO A 33 -15.03 1.60 -11.40
CA PRO A 33 -16.48 1.81 -11.55
C PRO A 33 -17.34 1.17 -10.44
N ASN A 34 -16.79 0.18 -9.71
CA ASN A 34 -17.57 -0.73 -8.88
C ASN A 34 -17.59 -0.34 -7.39
N GLY A 35 -17.09 0.83 -7.00
CA GLY A 35 -17.13 1.25 -5.61
C GLY A 35 -16.22 2.41 -5.28
N VAL A 36 -16.44 2.98 -4.10
CA VAL A 36 -15.70 4.13 -3.59
C VAL A 36 -14.25 3.73 -3.31
N SER A 37 -13.31 4.57 -3.73
CA SER A 37 -11.87 4.38 -3.51
C SER A 37 -11.26 5.51 -2.68
N VAL A 38 -10.11 5.24 -2.06
CA VAL A 38 -9.36 6.26 -1.30
C VAL A 38 -8.89 7.39 -2.22
N GLN A 39 -8.43 7.05 -3.43
CA GLN A 39 -8.00 8.02 -4.44
C GLN A 39 -9.12 9.01 -4.80
N GLU A 40 -10.34 8.53 -4.99
CA GLU A 40 -11.49 9.36 -5.30
C GLU A 40 -11.77 10.39 -4.18
N LYS A 41 -11.72 9.97 -2.93
CA LYS A 41 -11.93 10.89 -1.79
C LYS A 41 -10.83 11.95 -1.69
N LEU A 42 -9.58 11.53 -1.88
CA LEU A 42 -8.45 12.46 -1.84
C LEU A 42 -8.50 13.47 -3.00
N GLN A 43 -8.78 13.00 -4.23
CA GLN A 43 -8.94 13.88 -5.40
C GLN A 43 -10.07 14.88 -5.21
N TRP A 44 -11.22 14.41 -4.74
CA TRP A 44 -12.36 15.29 -4.46
C TRP A 44 -12.00 16.38 -3.43
N ALA A 45 -11.34 16.02 -2.34
CA ALA A 45 -10.98 16.96 -1.28
C ALA A 45 -9.97 18.00 -1.77
N LEU A 46 -8.91 17.56 -2.48
CA LEU A 46 -7.92 18.45 -3.09
C LEU A 46 -8.58 19.40 -4.11
N SER A 47 -9.38 18.86 -5.03
CA SER A 47 -10.04 19.66 -6.05
C SER A 47 -11.01 20.70 -5.45
N THR A 48 -11.70 20.33 -4.36
CA THR A 48 -12.59 21.25 -3.65
C THR A 48 -11.84 22.41 -3.01
N LEU A 49 -10.70 22.14 -2.35
CA LEU A 49 -9.91 23.16 -1.67
C LEU A 49 -9.14 24.05 -2.64
N LEU A 50 -8.53 23.46 -3.66
CA LEU A 50 -7.71 24.19 -4.63
C LEU A 50 -8.53 24.84 -5.74
N ARG A 51 -9.83 24.51 -5.86
CA ARG A 51 -10.75 24.98 -6.89
C ARG A 51 -10.26 24.70 -8.31
N GLU A 52 -9.62 23.56 -8.48
CA GLU A 52 -9.03 23.08 -9.71
C GLU A 52 -9.27 21.57 -9.80
N GLU A 53 -9.39 21.00 -10.99
CA GLU A 53 -9.48 19.56 -11.15
C GLU A 53 -8.11 18.91 -10.89
N ILE A 54 -7.97 18.24 -9.76
CA ILE A 54 -6.72 17.61 -9.33
C ILE A 54 -6.73 16.11 -9.59
N GLY A 55 -5.79 15.65 -10.39
CA GLY A 55 -5.46 14.23 -10.53
C GLY A 55 -4.41 13.79 -9.50
N VAL A 56 -4.63 12.66 -8.85
CA VAL A 56 -3.69 12.13 -7.83
C VAL A 56 -3.10 10.80 -8.27
N THR A 57 -1.79 10.64 -8.15
CA THR A 57 -1.08 9.39 -8.44
C THR A 57 -0.42 8.84 -7.19
N GLY A 58 -0.86 7.65 -6.74
CA GLY A 58 -0.33 7.00 -5.54
C GLY A 58 0.94 6.19 -5.78
N ALA A 59 1.70 5.96 -4.71
CA ALA A 59 2.94 5.17 -4.71
C ALA A 59 2.73 3.67 -5.02
N GLY A 60 1.51 3.18 -4.87
CA GLY A 60 1.13 1.81 -5.16
C GLY A 60 -0.38 1.63 -5.15
N ARG A 61 -0.81 0.43 -5.49
CA ARG A 61 -2.22 0.03 -5.39
C ARG A 61 -2.39 -0.87 -4.18
N THR A 62 -3.45 -0.66 -3.42
CA THR A 62 -3.92 -1.59 -2.41
C THR A 62 -5.23 -2.22 -2.86
N ASP A 63 -5.46 -3.47 -2.48
CA ASP A 63 -6.71 -4.17 -2.73
C ASP A 63 -7.82 -3.67 -1.79
N ALA A 64 -9.08 -4.05 -2.06
CA ALA A 64 -10.22 -3.76 -1.19
C ALA A 64 -9.97 -4.23 0.26
N GLY A 65 -10.31 -3.39 1.22
CA GLY A 65 -10.14 -3.66 2.65
C GLY A 65 -8.70 -3.57 3.17
N VAL A 66 -7.71 -3.29 2.32
CA VAL A 66 -6.30 -3.14 2.73
C VAL A 66 -6.07 -1.72 3.23
N HIS A 67 -5.36 -1.59 4.35
CA HIS A 67 -5.08 -0.33 5.01
C HIS A 67 -3.71 0.24 4.63
N ALA A 68 -3.47 1.50 4.97
CA ALA A 68 -2.14 2.09 4.91
C ALA A 68 -1.89 2.95 6.16
N ARG A 69 -0.75 2.70 6.81
CA ARG A 69 -0.18 3.59 7.83
C ARG A 69 0.76 4.62 7.24
N MET A 70 1.15 4.42 5.98
CA MET A 70 1.87 5.41 5.20
C MET A 70 1.58 5.19 3.73
N MET A 71 0.73 6.01 3.14
CA MET A 71 0.59 6.13 1.69
C MET A 71 1.15 7.48 1.26
N VAL A 72 1.82 7.49 0.12
CA VAL A 72 2.27 8.73 -0.54
C VAL A 72 1.63 8.82 -1.90
N ALA A 73 1.17 10.00 -2.24
CA ALA A 73 0.71 10.31 -3.58
C ALA A 73 1.32 11.65 -4.05
N HIS A 74 1.37 11.88 -5.36
CA HIS A 74 1.66 13.19 -5.89
C HIS A 74 0.49 13.76 -6.68
N PHE A 75 0.46 15.08 -6.72
CA PHE A 75 -0.42 15.85 -7.57
C PHE A 75 0.32 17.09 -8.08
N ASP A 76 -0.15 17.61 -9.19
CA ASP A 76 0.36 18.83 -9.80
C ASP A 76 -0.73 19.90 -9.74
N THR A 77 -0.35 21.17 -9.50
CA THR A 77 -1.30 22.27 -9.46
C THR A 77 -0.64 23.62 -9.79
N GLU A 78 -1.41 24.52 -10.40
CA GLU A 78 -1.06 25.93 -10.57
C GLU A 78 -1.70 26.82 -9.49
N ALA A 79 -2.52 26.21 -8.61
CA ALA A 79 -3.27 26.95 -7.60
C ALA A 79 -2.33 27.61 -6.58
N ARG A 80 -2.73 28.83 -6.16
CA ARG A 80 -2.21 29.48 -4.96
C ARG A 80 -3.19 29.23 -3.81
N PHE A 81 -2.65 28.76 -2.69
CA PHE A 81 -3.50 28.42 -1.57
C PHE A 81 -2.87 28.89 -0.25
N GLU A 82 -3.48 29.93 0.32
CA GLU A 82 -3.06 30.52 1.60
C GLU A 82 -1.56 30.92 1.64
N ALA A 83 -0.99 31.30 0.44
CA ALA A 83 0.38 31.72 0.25
C ALA A 83 0.49 32.72 -0.93
N GLU A 84 1.57 33.51 -1.00
CA GLU A 84 1.83 34.42 -2.13
C GLU A 84 2.15 33.64 -3.42
N GLU A 85 2.92 32.53 -3.28
CA GLU A 85 3.20 31.58 -4.35
C GLU A 85 3.00 30.14 -3.88
N GLY A 86 2.46 29.28 -4.75
CA GLY A 86 2.22 27.89 -4.47
C GLY A 86 1.20 27.67 -3.36
N ILE A 87 1.47 26.65 -2.52
CA ILE A 87 0.55 26.18 -1.48
C ILE A 87 1.19 26.32 -0.09
N ASN A 88 0.44 26.90 0.86
CA ASN A 88 0.73 26.72 2.28
C ASN A 88 0.37 25.28 2.68
N CYS A 89 1.38 24.41 2.75
CA CYS A 89 1.20 22.97 2.98
C CYS A 89 0.57 22.67 4.36
N GLU A 90 0.90 23.43 5.40
CA GLU A 90 0.33 23.22 6.74
C GLU A 90 -1.18 23.52 6.75
N GLN A 91 -1.59 24.63 6.13
CA GLN A 91 -3.00 24.99 5.99
C GLN A 91 -3.74 23.99 5.11
N LEU A 92 -3.10 23.50 4.05
CA LEU A 92 -3.69 22.47 3.18
C LEU A 92 -3.96 21.19 3.99
N VAL A 93 -2.97 20.69 4.74
CA VAL A 93 -3.10 19.50 5.60
C VAL A 93 -4.24 19.70 6.61
N TYR A 94 -4.25 20.83 7.31
CA TYR A 94 -5.32 21.16 8.27
C TYR A 94 -6.71 21.11 7.63
N LYS A 95 -6.89 21.77 6.49
CA LYS A 95 -8.19 21.84 5.81
C LYS A 95 -8.61 20.52 5.18
N LEU A 96 -7.66 19.73 4.65
CA LEU A 96 -7.93 18.39 4.14
C LEU A 96 -8.46 17.49 5.25
N ASN A 97 -7.85 17.48 6.43
CA ASN A 97 -8.30 16.67 7.57
C ASN A 97 -9.66 17.10 8.14
N ARG A 98 -10.13 18.29 7.83
CA ARG A 98 -11.50 18.70 8.18
C ARG A 98 -12.53 18.35 7.12
N LEU A 99 -12.10 18.10 5.89
CA LEU A 99 -12.97 17.81 4.75
C LEU A 99 -13.06 16.29 4.47
N LEU A 100 -11.95 15.58 4.64
CA LEU A 100 -11.88 14.14 4.46
C LEU A 100 -12.69 13.38 5.52
N PRO A 101 -13.20 12.19 5.19
CA PRO A 101 -13.85 11.33 6.16
C PRO A 101 -12.84 10.85 7.22
N GLN A 102 -13.34 10.39 8.39
CA GLN A 102 -12.52 10.04 9.56
C GLN A 102 -11.56 8.86 9.32
N ASP A 103 -11.79 8.08 8.29
CA ASP A 103 -10.97 6.93 7.91
C ASP A 103 -9.83 7.29 6.93
N ILE A 104 -9.63 8.59 6.64
CA ILE A 104 -8.47 9.10 5.89
C ILE A 104 -7.90 10.30 6.63
N ALA A 105 -6.61 10.26 6.96
CA ALA A 105 -5.91 11.37 7.62
C ALA A 105 -4.62 11.74 6.88
N VAL A 106 -4.49 13.02 6.52
CA VAL A 106 -3.29 13.56 5.89
C VAL A 106 -2.30 13.99 6.97
N GLU A 107 -1.06 13.55 6.86
CA GLU A 107 0.02 13.84 7.80
C GLU A 107 0.91 15.00 7.31
N LYS A 108 1.19 15.01 6.02
CA LYS A 108 2.15 15.95 5.42
C LYS A 108 1.80 16.25 3.97
N ALA A 109 2.05 17.49 3.55
CA ALA A 109 2.19 17.88 2.16
C ALA A 109 3.51 18.64 2.01
N GLU A 110 4.20 18.47 0.88
CA GLU A 110 5.46 19.16 0.60
C GLU A 110 5.69 19.30 -0.90
N PRO A 111 6.26 20.43 -1.36
CA PRO A 111 6.69 20.58 -2.73
C PRO A 111 7.85 19.63 -3.03
N VAL A 112 7.87 19.09 -4.23
CA VAL A 112 8.94 18.21 -4.70
C VAL A 112 9.31 18.58 -6.14
N SER A 113 10.47 18.14 -6.60
CA SER A 113 10.90 18.32 -8.00
C SER A 113 9.87 17.65 -8.94
N ASP A 114 9.65 18.23 -10.12
CA ASP A 114 8.76 17.71 -11.16
C ASP A 114 9.18 16.31 -11.65
N GLU A 115 10.45 15.92 -11.44
CA GLU A 115 10.93 14.58 -11.74
C GLU A 115 10.48 13.53 -10.73
N MET A 116 10.09 13.94 -9.53
CA MET A 116 9.67 13.03 -8.47
C MET A 116 8.30 12.44 -8.79
N HIS A 117 8.22 11.13 -8.78
CA HIS A 117 6.99 10.38 -9.05
C HIS A 117 6.69 9.43 -7.89
N ALA A 118 5.54 9.59 -7.23
CA ALA A 118 5.19 8.81 -6.04
C ALA A 118 5.39 7.29 -6.22
N ARG A 119 5.10 6.74 -7.40
CA ARG A 119 5.24 5.31 -7.67
C ARG A 119 6.63 4.90 -8.11
N PHE A 120 7.24 5.66 -9.04
CA PHE A 120 8.47 5.23 -9.73
C PHE A 120 9.74 5.67 -9.01
N SER A 121 9.69 6.75 -8.22
CA SER A 121 10.81 7.19 -7.39
C SER A 121 10.90 6.44 -6.06
N ALA A 122 9.87 5.71 -5.66
CA ALA A 122 9.89 4.91 -4.44
C ALA A 122 10.79 3.68 -4.58
N LYS A 123 11.78 3.58 -3.71
CA LYS A 123 12.79 2.50 -3.68
C LYS A 123 12.26 1.24 -3.00
N TRP A 124 11.66 1.40 -1.82
CA TRP A 124 11.18 0.29 -1.00
C TRP A 124 9.77 0.53 -0.48
N ARG A 125 9.04 -0.57 -0.29
CA ARG A 125 7.73 -0.60 0.38
C ARG A 125 7.75 -1.72 1.39
N THR A 126 7.22 -1.46 2.59
CA THR A 126 7.06 -2.45 3.66
C THR A 126 5.59 -2.65 3.92
N TYR A 127 5.19 -3.91 4.03
CA TYR A 127 3.85 -4.31 4.43
C TYR A 127 3.92 -5.12 5.72
N HIS A 128 2.90 -4.94 6.57
CA HIS A 128 2.64 -5.80 7.72
C HIS A 128 1.32 -6.53 7.52
N TYR A 129 1.33 -7.84 7.81
CA TYR A 129 0.11 -8.66 7.85
C TYR A 129 -0.08 -9.19 9.27
N TYR A 130 -1.18 -8.80 9.92
CA TYR A 130 -1.44 -9.12 11.32
C TYR A 130 -2.27 -10.39 11.47
N ILE A 131 -1.90 -11.25 12.42
CA ILE A 131 -2.67 -12.44 12.82
C ILE A 131 -2.79 -12.54 14.32
N HIS A 132 -3.86 -13.19 14.78
CA HIS A 132 -4.05 -13.59 16.17
C HIS A 132 -4.55 -15.02 16.24
N THR A 133 -4.12 -15.76 17.30
CA THR A 133 -4.42 -17.19 17.49
C THR A 133 -5.47 -17.45 18.56
N ARG A 134 -6.01 -16.39 19.17
CA ARG A 134 -7.08 -16.46 20.16
C ARG A 134 -8.17 -15.46 19.81
N LYS A 135 -9.44 -15.88 19.84
CA LYS A 135 -10.58 -14.99 19.57
C LYS A 135 -10.49 -13.69 20.36
N SER A 136 -10.49 -12.56 19.65
CA SER A 136 -10.43 -11.21 20.20
C SER A 136 -11.40 -10.28 19.49
N PRO A 137 -12.39 -9.69 20.20
CA PRO A 137 -13.31 -8.74 19.60
C PRO A 137 -12.64 -7.43 19.20
N PHE A 138 -11.46 -7.11 19.77
CA PHE A 138 -10.72 -5.86 19.50
C PHE A 138 -9.77 -5.97 18.31
N GLU A 139 -9.30 -7.17 17.98
CA GLU A 139 -8.36 -7.41 16.88
C GLU A 139 -9.04 -7.80 15.57
N ARG A 140 -10.29 -8.29 15.62
CA ARG A 140 -11.03 -8.84 14.48
C ARG A 140 -11.10 -7.94 13.24
N ALA A 141 -11.03 -6.62 13.40
CA ALA A 141 -11.14 -5.66 12.30
C ALA A 141 -9.82 -5.53 11.52
N TYR A 142 -8.68 -5.70 12.20
CA TYR A 142 -7.34 -5.37 11.67
C TYR A 142 -6.35 -6.53 11.75
N SER A 143 -6.81 -7.71 12.06
CA SER A 143 -5.98 -8.91 12.20
C SER A 143 -6.79 -10.14 11.80
N CYS A 144 -6.13 -11.13 11.21
CA CYS A 144 -6.77 -12.38 10.79
C CYS A 144 -6.69 -13.41 11.91
N GLU A 145 -7.86 -13.94 12.35
CA GLU A 145 -7.90 -15.02 13.34
C GLU A 145 -7.42 -16.33 12.73
N MET A 146 -6.45 -16.99 13.39
CA MET A 146 -5.92 -18.29 13.03
C MET A 146 -6.44 -19.35 13.99
N HIS A 147 -7.19 -20.31 13.47
CA HIS A 147 -7.79 -21.39 14.26
C HIS A 147 -6.90 -22.66 14.32
N TYR A 148 -5.64 -22.54 13.88
CA TYR A 148 -4.70 -23.64 13.79
C TYR A 148 -3.45 -23.32 14.61
N GLU A 149 -2.81 -24.38 15.11
CA GLU A 149 -1.43 -24.24 15.57
C GLU A 149 -0.51 -23.95 14.38
N LEU A 150 0.36 -22.99 14.54
CA LEU A 150 1.30 -22.54 13.52
C LEU A 150 2.73 -22.67 14.03
N ASP A 151 3.57 -23.33 13.25
CA ASP A 151 5.01 -23.39 13.47
C ASP A 151 5.68 -22.14 12.88
N PHE A 152 5.83 -21.09 13.71
CA PHE A 152 6.41 -19.83 13.29
C PHE A 152 7.89 -19.93 12.95
N ASP A 153 8.63 -20.88 13.53
CA ASP A 153 10.03 -21.09 13.19
C ASP A 153 10.15 -21.58 11.74
N ARG A 154 9.33 -22.57 11.35
CA ARG A 154 9.26 -23.02 9.95
C ARG A 154 8.74 -21.93 9.00
N MET A 155 7.76 -21.13 9.44
CA MET A 155 7.27 -19.98 8.65
C MET A 155 8.36 -18.95 8.45
N ASN A 156 9.23 -18.71 9.43
CA ASN A 156 10.38 -17.82 9.31
C ASN A 156 11.50 -18.41 8.42
N GLU A 157 11.72 -19.74 8.47
CA GLU A 157 12.60 -20.38 7.50
C GLU A 157 12.10 -20.21 6.06
N ALA A 158 10.80 -20.40 5.83
CA ALA A 158 10.18 -20.15 4.53
C ALA A 158 10.22 -18.65 4.13
N GLY A 159 10.08 -17.74 5.10
CA GLY A 159 10.25 -16.30 4.89
C GLY A 159 11.65 -15.97 4.36
N ARG A 160 12.71 -16.53 4.94
CA ARG A 160 14.09 -16.34 4.46
C ARG A 160 14.28 -16.85 3.03
N ILE A 161 13.61 -17.93 2.64
CA ILE A 161 13.67 -18.45 1.27
C ILE A 161 13.17 -17.40 0.26
N LEU A 162 12.19 -16.56 0.59
CA LEU A 162 11.70 -15.52 -0.33
C LEU A 162 12.81 -14.53 -0.74
N THR A 163 13.79 -14.28 0.12
CA THR A 163 14.90 -13.37 -0.19
C THR A 163 15.97 -13.97 -1.13
N GLU A 164 15.85 -15.25 -1.46
CA GLU A 164 16.73 -15.95 -2.38
C GLU A 164 16.22 -15.92 -3.84
N TYR A 165 15.01 -15.42 -4.07
CA TYR A 165 14.34 -15.42 -5.37
C TYR A 165 13.99 -14.01 -5.83
N GLU A 166 13.89 -13.83 -7.16
CA GLU A 166 13.48 -12.58 -7.79
C GLU A 166 12.13 -12.69 -8.51
N ASP A 167 11.76 -13.89 -8.99
CA ASP A 167 10.52 -14.08 -9.75
C ASP A 167 9.38 -14.58 -8.85
N PHE A 168 8.39 -13.74 -8.64
CA PHE A 168 7.24 -13.99 -7.76
C PHE A 168 5.94 -14.26 -8.54
N GLY A 169 6.03 -14.79 -9.76
CA GLY A 169 4.87 -15.10 -10.61
C GLY A 169 3.83 -15.98 -9.93
N ALA A 170 4.26 -16.95 -9.08
CA ALA A 170 3.38 -17.81 -8.30
C ALA A 170 2.43 -17.04 -7.35
N PHE A 171 2.81 -15.84 -6.91
CA PHE A 171 2.02 -15.04 -5.97
C PHE A 171 1.26 -13.90 -6.66
N CYS A 172 1.38 -13.76 -7.97
CA CYS A 172 0.65 -12.75 -8.74
C CYS A 172 -0.80 -13.17 -8.98
N LYS A 173 -1.74 -12.21 -8.85
CA LYS A 173 -3.13 -12.48 -9.22
C LYS A 173 -3.22 -12.99 -10.67
N ALA A 174 -3.92 -14.10 -10.88
CA ALA A 174 -4.15 -14.62 -12.23
C ALA A 174 -4.83 -13.56 -13.13
N GLY A 175 -4.35 -13.44 -14.37
CA GLY A 175 -4.86 -12.45 -15.34
C GLY A 175 -4.48 -11.00 -15.03
N ALA A 176 -3.53 -10.75 -14.13
CA ALA A 176 -3.02 -9.40 -13.89
C ALA A 176 -2.16 -8.96 -15.09
N ASP A 177 -2.46 -7.76 -15.62
CA ASP A 177 -1.61 -7.11 -16.63
C ASP A 177 -0.35 -6.57 -15.96
N VAL A 178 0.75 -7.33 -16.04
CA VAL A 178 2.05 -6.97 -15.49
C VAL A 178 3.16 -7.17 -16.51
N LYS A 179 4.04 -6.18 -16.65
CA LYS A 179 5.18 -6.26 -17.58
C LYS A 179 6.25 -7.26 -17.11
N THR A 180 6.37 -7.49 -15.81
CA THR A 180 7.33 -8.40 -15.21
C THR A 180 6.82 -8.88 -13.85
N THR A 181 7.21 -10.10 -13.46
CA THR A 181 6.96 -10.70 -12.14
C THR A 181 8.15 -10.58 -11.20
N LEU A 182 9.20 -9.87 -11.63
CA LEU A 182 10.42 -9.67 -10.83
C LEU A 182 10.19 -8.65 -9.71
N CYS A 183 10.58 -9.02 -8.52
CA CYS A 183 10.62 -8.20 -7.31
C CYS A 183 11.89 -8.51 -6.54
N ASP A 184 12.46 -7.52 -5.88
CA ASP A 184 13.59 -7.70 -4.96
C ASP A 184 13.03 -7.65 -3.54
N VAL A 185 12.97 -8.81 -2.86
CA VAL A 185 12.49 -8.95 -1.48
C VAL A 185 13.69 -8.97 -0.54
N THR A 186 13.83 -7.95 0.29
CA THR A 186 14.97 -7.78 1.20
C THR A 186 14.68 -8.23 2.62
N LYS A 187 13.41 -8.33 3.01
CA LYS A 187 12.97 -8.78 4.33
C LYS A 187 11.66 -9.54 4.21
N ALA A 188 11.54 -10.66 4.93
CA ALA A 188 10.31 -11.43 5.04
C ALA A 188 10.35 -12.25 6.34
N GLU A 189 9.68 -11.77 7.40
CA GLU A 189 9.80 -12.38 8.73
C GLU A 189 8.52 -12.22 9.56
N TRP A 190 8.22 -13.23 10.40
CA TRP A 190 7.16 -13.20 11.41
C TRP A 190 7.70 -12.73 12.74
N ILE A 191 7.05 -11.74 13.31
CA ILE A 191 7.44 -11.11 14.57
C ILE A 191 6.29 -11.25 15.57
N GLN A 192 6.60 -11.83 16.74
CA GLN A 192 5.65 -11.95 17.84
C GLN A 192 5.52 -10.64 18.59
N THR A 193 4.28 -10.19 18.82
CA THR A 193 3.98 -8.98 19.59
C THR A 193 3.37 -9.28 20.94
N SER A 194 2.70 -10.45 21.08
CA SER A 194 2.17 -10.96 22.34
C SER A 194 2.12 -12.50 22.27
N PRO A 195 1.77 -13.19 23.35
CA PRO A 195 1.63 -14.65 23.33
C PRO A 195 0.64 -15.19 22.28
N THR A 196 -0.28 -14.34 21.80
CA THR A 196 -1.33 -14.72 20.85
C THR A 196 -1.39 -13.87 19.59
N THR A 197 -0.48 -12.92 19.42
CA THR A 197 -0.48 -11.99 18.27
C THR A 197 0.87 -11.94 17.59
N TRP A 198 0.82 -11.91 16.26
CA TRP A 198 1.99 -11.85 15.40
C TRP A 198 1.72 -10.92 14.21
N TYR A 199 2.78 -10.40 13.62
CA TYR A 199 2.69 -9.83 12.28
C TYR A 199 3.82 -10.36 11.39
N PHE A 200 3.50 -10.47 10.10
CA PHE A 200 4.47 -10.74 9.06
C PHE A 200 4.92 -9.44 8.44
N GLU A 201 6.20 -9.13 8.49
CA GLU A 201 6.80 -7.99 7.82
C GLU A 201 7.43 -8.45 6.52
N ILE A 202 7.13 -7.75 5.42
CA ILE A 202 7.77 -7.97 4.14
C ILE A 202 8.13 -6.64 3.50
N THR A 203 9.40 -6.53 3.05
CA THR A 203 9.94 -5.35 2.37
C THR A 203 10.46 -5.74 1.00
N ALA A 204 10.04 -4.99 -0.04
CA ALA A 204 10.51 -5.18 -1.41
C ALA A 204 10.56 -3.85 -2.16
N ASN A 205 11.31 -3.82 -3.29
CA ASN A 205 11.32 -2.69 -4.21
C ASN A 205 9.95 -2.45 -4.86
N ARG A 206 9.18 -3.52 -5.09
CA ARG A 206 7.80 -3.50 -5.59
C ARG A 206 7.06 -4.78 -5.18
N PHE A 207 5.73 -4.73 -5.29
CA PHE A 207 4.87 -5.89 -5.11
C PHE A 207 3.95 -6.08 -6.32
N LEU A 208 3.65 -7.33 -6.64
CA LEU A 208 2.65 -7.71 -7.62
C LEU A 208 1.24 -7.62 -6.99
N ARG A 209 0.24 -7.55 -7.83
CA ARG A 209 -1.16 -7.55 -7.35
C ARG A 209 -1.44 -8.81 -6.54
N ASN A 210 -1.95 -8.63 -5.30
CA ASN A 210 -2.30 -9.70 -4.37
C ASN A 210 -1.09 -10.48 -3.79
N MET A 211 0.15 -10.11 -4.13
CA MET A 211 1.36 -10.86 -3.79
C MET A 211 1.49 -11.13 -2.29
N VAL A 212 1.45 -10.11 -1.45
CA VAL A 212 1.65 -10.27 0.00
C VAL A 212 0.62 -11.23 0.60
N ARG A 213 -0.65 -11.10 0.22
CA ARG A 213 -1.74 -11.96 0.70
C ARG A 213 -1.56 -13.43 0.29
N ALA A 214 -1.07 -13.68 -0.93
CA ALA A 214 -0.77 -15.03 -1.42
C ALA A 214 0.48 -15.61 -0.73
N VAL A 215 1.52 -14.81 -0.52
CA VAL A 215 2.73 -15.20 0.24
C VAL A 215 2.34 -15.62 1.65
N VAL A 216 1.58 -14.79 2.37
CA VAL A 216 1.14 -15.10 3.74
C VAL A 216 0.33 -16.39 3.79
N GLY A 217 -0.63 -16.60 2.87
CA GLY A 217 -1.41 -17.83 2.83
C GLY A 217 -0.54 -19.07 2.59
N THR A 218 0.48 -18.95 1.74
CA THR A 218 1.41 -20.06 1.49
C THR A 218 2.32 -20.33 2.69
N LEU A 219 2.79 -19.26 3.39
CA LEU A 219 3.53 -19.39 4.65
C LEU A 219 2.68 -20.05 5.75
N VAL A 220 1.40 -19.73 5.83
CA VAL A 220 0.46 -20.40 6.75
C VAL A 220 0.34 -21.90 6.45
N ASP A 221 0.32 -22.30 5.17
CA ASP A 221 0.33 -23.74 4.82
C ASP A 221 1.63 -24.42 5.23
N VAL A 222 2.78 -23.73 5.19
CA VAL A 222 4.04 -24.21 5.75
C VAL A 222 3.94 -24.37 7.28
N GLY A 223 3.44 -23.35 7.99
CA GLY A 223 3.29 -23.36 9.45
C GLY A 223 2.34 -24.46 9.96
N ARG A 224 1.35 -24.82 9.14
CA ARG A 224 0.42 -25.94 9.40
C ARG A 224 1.00 -27.32 9.07
N GLY A 225 2.21 -27.38 8.53
CA GLY A 225 2.82 -28.63 8.06
C GLY A 225 2.20 -29.22 6.79
N LYS A 226 1.33 -28.47 6.08
CA LYS A 226 0.73 -28.89 4.81
C LYS A 226 1.71 -28.78 3.64
N LEU A 227 2.66 -27.89 3.73
CA LEU A 227 3.66 -27.62 2.72
C LEU A 227 5.06 -27.75 3.35
N SER A 228 5.93 -28.57 2.77
CA SER A 228 7.32 -28.63 3.20
C SER A 228 8.12 -27.43 2.67
N LEU A 229 9.28 -27.11 3.25
CA LEU A 229 10.17 -26.06 2.73
C LEU A 229 10.63 -26.36 1.30
N SER A 230 10.86 -27.64 0.96
CA SER A 230 11.21 -28.05 -0.40
C SER A 230 10.06 -27.84 -1.38
N ASP A 231 8.83 -28.09 -0.96
CA ASP A 231 7.66 -27.82 -1.82
C ASP A 231 7.35 -26.34 -1.93
N PHE A 232 7.61 -25.54 -0.88
CA PHE A 232 7.53 -24.10 -0.93
C PHE A 232 8.46 -23.52 -2.02
N ARG A 233 9.71 -24.03 -2.14
CA ARG A 233 10.63 -23.67 -3.24
C ARG A 233 10.03 -24.05 -4.61
N LYS A 234 9.46 -25.25 -4.75
CA LYS A 234 8.81 -25.67 -6.00
C LYS A 234 7.62 -24.78 -6.38
N VAL A 235 6.85 -24.28 -5.40
CA VAL A 235 5.77 -23.31 -5.65
C VAL A 235 6.32 -22.04 -6.28
N ILE A 236 7.41 -21.47 -5.73
CA ILE A 236 8.04 -20.26 -6.28
C ILE A 236 8.55 -20.52 -7.70
N GLU A 237 9.32 -21.59 -7.87
CA GLU A 237 9.95 -22.00 -9.15
C GLU A 237 8.94 -22.35 -10.22
N GLY A 238 7.80 -22.92 -9.84
CA GLY A 238 6.71 -23.31 -10.74
C GLY A 238 5.93 -22.12 -11.32
N LYS A 239 6.01 -20.94 -10.70
CA LYS A 239 5.40 -19.68 -11.14
C LYS A 239 3.88 -19.74 -11.39
N LYS A 240 3.20 -20.76 -10.88
CA LYS A 240 1.76 -20.97 -11.05
C LYS A 240 1.01 -20.52 -9.81
N ARG A 241 0.05 -19.59 -9.98
CA ARG A 241 -0.79 -19.10 -8.88
C ARG A 241 -1.61 -20.21 -8.21
N SER A 242 -1.98 -21.26 -8.97
CA SER A 242 -2.73 -22.42 -8.47
C SER A 242 -1.97 -23.25 -7.44
N ASP A 243 -0.64 -23.21 -7.46
CA ASP A 243 0.21 -24.02 -6.60
C ASP A 243 0.52 -23.29 -5.26
N ALA A 244 0.33 -21.98 -5.22
CA ALA A 244 0.44 -21.17 -4.01
C ALA A 244 -0.84 -21.24 -3.16
N GLY A 245 -0.69 -21.03 -1.86
CA GLY A 245 -1.80 -21.00 -0.90
C GLY A 245 -2.88 -19.96 -1.22
N GLU A 246 -4.00 -20.05 -0.55
CA GLU A 246 -5.10 -19.09 -0.69
C GLU A 246 -4.67 -17.68 -0.31
N SER A 247 -5.27 -16.69 -0.98
CA SER A 247 -5.01 -15.29 -0.64
C SER A 247 -5.69 -14.93 0.68
N MET A 248 -4.89 -14.53 1.65
CA MET A 248 -5.39 -14.12 2.95
C MET A 248 -6.29 -12.87 2.88
N PRO A 249 -7.22 -12.67 3.84
CA PRO A 249 -8.10 -11.49 3.89
C PRO A 249 -7.34 -10.16 3.83
N GLY A 250 -7.94 -9.13 3.20
CA GLY A 250 -7.30 -7.81 3.05
C GLY A 250 -7.29 -6.98 4.31
N ASN A 251 -8.26 -7.15 5.20
CA ASN A 251 -8.44 -6.37 6.42
C ASN A 251 -7.33 -6.51 7.48
N ALA A 252 -6.41 -7.44 7.29
CA ALA A 252 -5.25 -7.62 8.16
C ALA A 252 -3.95 -7.11 7.53
N LEU A 253 -4.00 -6.59 6.30
CA LEU A 253 -2.84 -6.11 5.55
C LEU A 253 -2.72 -4.58 5.61
N PHE A 254 -1.54 -4.11 5.94
CA PHE A 254 -1.21 -2.68 6.03
C PHE A 254 0.02 -2.36 5.18
N LEU A 255 -0.10 -1.34 4.33
CA LEU A 255 1.08 -0.68 3.78
C LEU A 255 1.68 0.19 4.90
N GLU A 256 2.83 -0.23 5.41
CA GLU A 256 3.41 0.34 6.64
C GLU A 256 4.36 1.49 6.34
N LYS A 257 5.18 1.35 5.28
CA LYS A 257 6.22 2.33 4.96
C LYS A 257 6.54 2.36 3.47
N ILE A 258 6.87 3.55 2.98
CA ILE A 258 7.45 3.78 1.65
C ILE A 258 8.74 4.59 1.82
N VAL A 259 9.79 4.21 1.09
CA VAL A 259 11.10 4.88 1.11
C VAL A 259 11.42 5.40 -0.28
N TYR A 260 11.81 6.67 -0.36
CA TYR A 260 12.22 7.36 -1.58
C TYR A 260 13.73 7.57 -1.69
#